data_0b7a9e0afd31860d004c3d136867993b
#
_entry.id   0b7a9e0afd31860d004c3d136867993b
#
_cell.length_a   1.000
_cell.length_b   1.000
_cell.length_c   1.000
_cell.angle_alpha   90.00
_cell.angle_beta   90.00
_cell.angle_gamma   90.00
#
_symmetry.space_group_name_H-M   'P 1'
#
loop_
_entity.id
_entity.type
_entity.pdbx_description
1 polymer ?
#
loop_
_entity_poly.entity_id
_entity_poly.type
_entity_poly.pdbx_seq_one_letter_code
_entity_poly.pdbx_strand_id
1 'polypeptide(L)'
;MTRKPALILCCISGALAQTYVPPPYINGHSIRNGASYLPPSLASGAIAQGSIFALFGSALGPTTGVQALTYPLQTVLGGVSVSILQGQTTVAALPIYVSSSQINIIMPSNAPLGRVAVQVSYNGQTSNPSPVTVAASSFGIFAVNSAGVGPGILTDFITATSQPINSLTAGAAPGQAVILWGTGLGAVPSDIVPPTAGNLAVQTEVFVGGVSAPVAYSGRAPCCSGLDQIVVTLPANVPTGCYVPVVVRTAGTTVSNAVTMAISAQPNVACSDAFNAMERPFIAGQAVGIVALERLQQTVNVIVPTPIGITTDYVTAAMFQSGPNPYFFQAMFSLPPQGTCTTYGSDTNLLFTPIFPAEIAGTQFIGAQMLDAGASLSISNGSSVAVPAIVPIESYQLLLGGSNPAYFAAPLFFSPPGSVLVSASGGANVGAFSVNVPTVAPLQWTNQSSFETVGRSQPLTVTWSAASSSGATVVIAGGNFDTPNSASAVFFCTAAASAGTFTVPTWALANVPPTAGNATQANGAVVLGLAPLPSQTTFSAAGLNAGFAFYVSWIWQSVIWQ
;
A
#
# COMPACT_ATOMS: atom_id res chain seq x y z
N MET A 1 89.55 -16.32 -24.38
CA MET A 1 88.63 -16.39 -23.22
C MET A 1 87.25 -16.01 -23.67
N THR A 2 86.46 -16.99 -24.07
CA THR A 2 85.10 -16.82 -24.62
C THR A 2 84.06 -17.07 -23.51
N ARG A 3 83.31 -16.04 -23.15
CA ARG A 3 82.15 -16.16 -22.22
C ARG A 3 80.91 -16.50 -23.05
N LYS A 4 80.24 -17.61 -22.66
CA LYS A 4 78.91 -18.02 -23.15
C LYS A 4 77.82 -17.26 -22.38
N PRO A 5 76.74 -16.77 -23.04
CA PRO A 5 75.61 -16.24 -22.30
C PRO A 5 74.72 -17.39 -21.82
N ALA A 6 74.28 -17.28 -20.54
CA ALA A 6 73.27 -18.16 -19.96
C ALA A 6 71.87 -17.69 -20.33
N LEU A 7 71.07 -18.59 -20.94
CA LEU A 7 69.67 -18.35 -21.31
C LEU A 7 68.82 -18.59 -20.07
N ILE A 8 68.21 -17.50 -19.52
CA ILE A 8 67.25 -17.62 -18.42
C ILE A 8 65.87 -17.88 -19.05
N LEU A 9 65.37 -19.11 -18.83
CA LEU A 9 64.03 -19.54 -19.21
C LEU A 9 63.05 -19.01 -18.18
N CYS A 10 62.27 -17.94 -18.48
CA CYS A 10 61.26 -17.39 -17.63
C CYS A 10 59.97 -18.22 -17.78
N CYS A 11 59.68 -19.11 -16.81
CA CYS A 11 58.40 -19.81 -16.74
C CYS A 11 57.29 -18.80 -16.39
N ILE A 12 56.51 -18.35 -17.38
CA ILE A 12 55.27 -17.60 -17.17
C ILE A 12 54.21 -18.62 -16.71
N SER A 13 54.00 -18.75 -15.42
CA SER A 13 52.84 -19.42 -14.84
C SER A 13 51.61 -18.56 -15.18
N GLY A 14 50.84 -18.95 -16.17
CA GLY A 14 49.54 -18.38 -16.46
C GLY A 14 48.60 -18.71 -15.26
N ALA A 15 48.45 -17.79 -14.33
CA ALA A 15 47.36 -17.84 -13.38
C ALA A 15 46.06 -17.64 -14.16
N LEU A 16 45.33 -18.73 -14.37
CA LEU A 16 43.93 -18.67 -14.79
C LEU A 16 43.20 -17.87 -13.72
N ALA A 17 42.84 -16.62 -14.01
CA ALA A 17 41.95 -15.84 -13.17
C ALA A 17 40.63 -16.60 -13.13
N GLN A 18 40.42 -17.36 -12.04
CA GLN A 18 39.11 -17.91 -11.74
C GLN A 18 38.17 -16.71 -11.57
N THR A 19 37.23 -16.55 -12.49
CA THR A 19 36.16 -15.57 -12.33
C THR A 19 35.39 -15.94 -11.06
N TYR A 20 35.53 -15.12 -10.02
CA TYR A 20 34.78 -15.29 -8.78
C TYR A 20 33.29 -15.17 -9.11
N VAL A 21 32.53 -16.25 -8.96
CA VAL A 21 31.07 -16.26 -9.04
C VAL A 21 30.57 -16.12 -7.59
N PRO A 22 29.94 -15.01 -7.24
CA PRO A 22 29.43 -14.84 -5.89
C PRO A 22 28.35 -15.89 -5.58
N PRO A 23 28.28 -16.40 -4.34
CA PRO A 23 27.21 -17.30 -3.93
C PRO A 23 25.86 -16.58 -4.00
N PRO A 24 24.75 -17.32 -4.18
CA PRO A 24 23.42 -16.78 -4.03
C PRO A 24 23.27 -16.11 -2.67
N TYR A 25 22.57 -14.97 -2.63
CA TYR A 25 22.29 -14.25 -1.39
C TYR A 25 20.83 -13.81 -1.34
N ILE A 26 20.12 -14.18 -0.27
CA ILE A 26 18.74 -13.78 0.00
C ILE A 26 18.78 -12.51 0.85
N ASN A 27 18.14 -11.44 0.38
CA ASN A 27 18.03 -10.19 1.13
C ASN A 27 17.23 -10.38 2.42
N GLY A 28 17.50 -9.59 3.43
CA GLY A 28 16.70 -9.59 4.67
C GLY A 28 15.24 -9.21 4.38
N HIS A 29 14.28 -9.88 5.04
CA HIS A 29 12.83 -9.61 4.93
C HIS A 29 12.25 -9.69 3.50
N SER A 30 12.94 -10.36 2.57
CA SER A 30 12.60 -10.37 1.14
C SER A 30 11.74 -11.55 0.69
N ILE A 31 11.40 -12.47 1.59
CA ILE A 31 10.50 -13.59 1.30
C ILE A 31 9.08 -13.17 1.62
N ARG A 32 8.19 -13.13 0.61
CA ARG A 32 6.84 -12.58 0.73
C ARG A 32 5.82 -13.43 -0.01
N ASN A 33 4.58 -13.44 0.47
CA ASN A 33 3.46 -13.98 -0.30
C ASN A 33 3.42 -13.28 -1.67
N GLY A 34 3.37 -14.05 -2.76
CA GLY A 34 3.51 -13.55 -4.13
C GLY A 34 2.36 -12.64 -4.60
N ALA A 35 1.28 -12.57 -3.83
CA ALA A 35 0.13 -11.70 -4.13
C ALA A 35 0.09 -10.47 -3.22
N SER A 36 0.14 -10.68 -1.89
CA SER A 36 -0.03 -9.58 -0.92
C SER A 36 1.21 -8.71 -0.76
N TYR A 37 2.40 -9.24 -0.97
CA TYR A 37 3.69 -8.59 -0.70
C TYR A 37 3.84 -8.03 0.72
N LEU A 38 2.99 -8.44 1.66
CA LEU A 38 3.07 -8.00 3.06
C LEU A 38 4.43 -8.38 3.68
N PRO A 39 5.02 -7.50 4.50
CA PRO A 39 6.22 -7.82 5.26
C PRO A 39 6.06 -9.11 6.08
N PRO A 40 7.08 -10.00 6.13
CA PRO A 40 6.97 -11.30 6.77
C PRO A 40 6.76 -11.24 8.29
N SER A 41 7.03 -10.10 8.92
CA SER A 41 6.81 -9.86 10.35
C SER A 41 5.41 -9.40 10.72
N LEU A 42 4.59 -9.01 9.74
CA LEU A 42 3.18 -8.71 9.99
C LEU A 42 2.39 -9.99 10.27
N ALA A 43 1.26 -9.85 10.97
CA ALA A 43 0.42 -10.99 11.36
C ALA A 43 0.01 -11.87 10.17
N SER A 44 -0.26 -11.27 9.01
CA SER A 44 -0.62 -11.97 7.78
C SER A 44 0.53 -12.07 6.77
N GLY A 45 1.78 -11.86 7.21
CA GLY A 45 2.99 -11.99 6.38
C GLY A 45 3.52 -13.42 6.24
N ALA A 46 2.85 -14.42 6.83
CA ALA A 46 3.22 -15.83 6.70
C ALA A 46 2.98 -16.34 5.28
N ILE A 47 3.75 -17.36 4.87
CA ILE A 47 3.58 -18.06 3.59
C ILE A 47 2.75 -19.32 3.82
N ALA A 48 1.63 -19.47 3.12
CA ALA A 48 0.80 -20.65 3.26
C ALA A 48 1.41 -21.88 2.54
N GLN A 49 1.11 -23.07 3.04
CA GLN A 49 1.35 -24.31 2.30
C GLN A 49 0.63 -24.24 0.94
N GLY A 50 1.26 -24.74 -0.13
CA GLY A 50 0.71 -24.75 -1.48
C GLY A 50 0.60 -23.36 -2.15
N SER A 51 1.12 -22.28 -1.54
CA SER A 51 1.02 -20.92 -2.09
C SER A 51 2.24 -20.51 -2.92
N ILE A 52 2.03 -19.52 -3.79
CA ILE A 52 3.13 -18.83 -4.47
C ILE A 52 3.75 -17.82 -3.53
N PHE A 53 5.07 -17.82 -3.40
CA PHE A 53 5.83 -16.78 -2.72
C PHE A 53 6.96 -16.26 -3.59
N ALA A 54 7.33 -15.01 -3.41
CA ALA A 54 8.46 -14.36 -4.05
C ALA A 54 9.64 -14.26 -3.08
N LEU A 55 10.85 -14.41 -3.62
CA LEU A 55 12.11 -14.28 -2.91
C LEU A 55 13.00 -13.35 -3.71
N PHE A 56 13.61 -12.35 -3.05
CA PHE A 56 14.50 -11.37 -3.70
C PHE A 56 15.91 -11.45 -3.10
N GLY A 57 16.90 -11.17 -3.97
CA GLY A 57 18.29 -11.25 -3.57
C GLY A 57 19.26 -10.92 -4.70
N SER A 58 20.45 -11.48 -4.62
CA SER A 58 21.49 -11.35 -5.65
C SER A 58 22.13 -12.69 -5.98
N ALA A 59 22.57 -12.85 -7.22
CA ALA A 59 23.16 -14.08 -7.76
C ALA A 59 22.27 -15.33 -7.56
N LEU A 60 20.94 -15.16 -7.45
CA LEU A 60 19.99 -16.23 -7.14
C LEU A 60 19.80 -17.25 -8.24
N GLY A 61 20.10 -16.88 -9.50
CA GLY A 61 19.89 -17.71 -10.66
C GLY A 61 20.49 -17.09 -11.93
N PRO A 62 20.07 -17.53 -13.13
CA PRO A 62 20.56 -17.01 -14.40
C PRO A 62 20.22 -15.53 -14.58
N THR A 63 21.06 -14.81 -15.35
CA THR A 63 20.83 -13.39 -15.69
C THR A 63 19.59 -13.20 -16.57
N THR A 64 19.31 -14.16 -17.45
CA THR A 64 18.06 -14.20 -18.22
C THR A 64 17.03 -15.02 -17.45
N GLY A 65 15.87 -14.45 -17.17
CA GLY A 65 14.81 -15.13 -16.44
C GLY A 65 14.34 -16.41 -17.16
N VAL A 66 14.10 -17.46 -16.37
CA VAL A 66 13.57 -18.75 -16.84
C VAL A 66 12.26 -19.04 -16.12
N GLN A 67 11.24 -19.43 -16.89
CA GLN A 67 9.90 -19.75 -16.37
C GLN A 67 9.57 -21.23 -16.60
N ALA A 68 8.89 -21.85 -15.63
CA ALA A 68 8.32 -23.18 -15.82
C ALA A 68 7.09 -23.09 -16.75
N LEU A 69 7.13 -23.82 -17.86
CA LEU A 69 6.09 -23.76 -18.89
C LEU A 69 5.22 -25.01 -18.98
N THR A 70 5.62 -26.09 -18.32
CA THR A 70 4.99 -27.40 -18.47
C THR A 70 4.87 -28.14 -17.15
N TYR A 71 3.95 -29.05 -17.09
CA TYR A 71 3.81 -30.03 -16.02
C TYR A 71 4.45 -31.38 -16.41
N PRO A 72 4.89 -32.19 -15.42
CA PRO A 72 4.92 -31.90 -13.98
C PRO A 72 5.98 -30.84 -13.62
N LEU A 73 5.66 -29.99 -12.63
CA LEU A 73 6.61 -29.01 -12.12
C LEU A 73 7.85 -29.71 -11.53
N GLN A 74 9.01 -29.13 -11.74
CA GLN A 74 10.29 -29.68 -11.32
C GLN A 74 10.79 -28.94 -10.06
N THR A 75 11.60 -29.63 -9.25
CA THR A 75 12.28 -29.03 -8.08
C THR A 75 13.53 -28.22 -8.48
N VAL A 76 13.93 -28.29 -9.74
CA VAL A 76 15.04 -27.52 -10.32
C VAL A 76 14.57 -26.79 -11.58
N LEU A 77 14.82 -25.49 -11.65
CA LEU A 77 14.50 -24.67 -12.80
C LEU A 77 15.70 -23.77 -13.16
N GLY A 78 16.19 -23.79 -14.40
CA GLY A 78 17.34 -22.98 -14.81
C GLY A 78 18.61 -23.21 -13.95
N GLY A 79 18.79 -24.43 -13.41
CA GLY A 79 19.89 -24.77 -12.50
C GLY A 79 19.68 -24.32 -11.04
N VAL A 80 18.56 -23.71 -10.71
CA VAL A 80 18.20 -23.23 -9.37
C VAL A 80 17.32 -24.26 -8.66
N SER A 81 17.65 -24.57 -7.40
CA SER A 81 16.79 -25.32 -6.48
C SER A 81 16.58 -24.55 -5.18
N VAL A 82 15.42 -24.76 -4.54
CA VAL A 82 15.06 -24.09 -3.27
C VAL A 82 14.67 -25.14 -2.25
N SER A 83 15.24 -25.05 -1.06
CA SER A 83 14.99 -25.96 0.07
C SER A 83 14.31 -25.25 1.22
N ILE A 84 13.31 -25.90 1.81
CA ILE A 84 12.63 -25.49 3.04
C ILE A 84 13.13 -26.38 4.18
N LEU A 85 13.71 -25.76 5.20
CA LEU A 85 14.45 -26.42 6.28
C LEU A 85 13.78 -26.18 7.62
N GLN A 86 13.54 -27.26 8.39
CA GLN A 86 13.11 -27.17 9.79
C GLN A 86 13.73 -28.32 10.59
N GLY A 87 14.70 -28.00 11.46
CA GLY A 87 15.46 -29.01 12.16
C GLY A 87 16.18 -29.96 11.21
N GLN A 88 15.83 -31.26 11.25
CA GLN A 88 16.34 -32.28 10.34
C GLN A 88 15.46 -32.48 9.08
N THR A 89 14.35 -31.80 9.00
CA THR A 89 13.43 -31.92 7.86
C THR A 89 13.87 -30.97 6.75
N THR A 90 14.00 -31.52 5.54
CA THR A 90 14.25 -30.74 4.31
C THR A 90 13.20 -31.11 3.27
N VAL A 91 12.50 -30.10 2.75
CA VAL A 91 11.50 -30.27 1.68
C VAL A 91 11.93 -29.41 0.50
N ALA A 92 11.96 -30.02 -0.70
CA ALA A 92 12.27 -29.28 -1.93
C ALA A 92 11.04 -28.48 -2.38
N ALA A 93 11.21 -27.17 -2.59
CA ALA A 93 10.18 -26.31 -3.13
C ALA A 93 10.18 -26.33 -4.68
N LEU A 94 9.15 -25.76 -5.29
CA LEU A 94 8.92 -25.80 -6.74
C LEU A 94 9.11 -24.40 -7.34
N PRO A 95 10.28 -24.07 -7.89
CA PRO A 95 10.49 -22.80 -8.56
C PRO A 95 9.67 -22.75 -9.85
N ILE A 96 8.91 -21.66 -10.03
CA ILE A 96 8.10 -21.40 -11.23
C ILE A 96 8.66 -20.26 -12.08
N TYR A 97 9.50 -19.42 -11.49
CA TYR A 97 10.30 -18.41 -12.19
C TYR A 97 11.62 -18.20 -11.44
N VAL A 98 12.72 -18.09 -12.16
CA VAL A 98 14.03 -17.84 -11.59
C VAL A 98 14.80 -16.81 -12.41
N SER A 99 15.46 -15.88 -11.73
CA SER A 99 16.40 -14.92 -12.30
C SER A 99 17.53 -14.64 -11.31
N SER A 100 18.47 -13.78 -11.67
CA SER A 100 19.58 -13.42 -10.78
C SER A 100 19.14 -12.61 -9.54
N SER A 101 17.96 -11.99 -9.56
CA SER A 101 17.47 -11.10 -8.51
C SER A 101 16.15 -11.53 -7.86
N GLN A 102 15.41 -12.43 -8.52
CA GLN A 102 14.08 -12.86 -8.05
C GLN A 102 13.81 -14.33 -8.38
N ILE A 103 13.18 -15.02 -7.45
CA ILE A 103 12.62 -16.36 -7.66
C ILE A 103 11.16 -16.34 -7.20
N ASN A 104 10.22 -16.86 -8.05
CA ASN A 104 8.86 -17.16 -7.64
C ASN A 104 8.74 -18.68 -7.47
N ILE A 105 8.15 -19.09 -6.36
CA ILE A 105 8.24 -20.47 -5.87
C ILE A 105 6.89 -20.88 -5.31
N ILE A 106 6.52 -22.15 -5.48
CA ILE A 106 5.40 -22.73 -4.75
C ILE A 106 5.94 -23.33 -3.45
N MET A 107 5.39 -22.91 -2.32
CA MET A 107 5.62 -23.54 -1.02
C MET A 107 4.99 -24.94 -1.04
N PRO A 108 5.75 -26.01 -0.83
CA PRO A 108 5.17 -27.34 -0.87
C PRO A 108 4.00 -27.51 0.11
N SER A 109 2.95 -28.19 -0.32
CA SER A 109 1.80 -28.51 0.53
C SER A 109 2.15 -29.38 1.74
N ASN A 110 3.28 -30.08 1.69
CA ASN A 110 3.85 -30.87 2.80
C ASN A 110 4.97 -30.14 3.57
N ALA A 111 5.17 -28.83 3.32
CA ALA A 111 6.14 -28.03 4.09
C ALA A 111 5.74 -28.01 5.57
N PRO A 112 6.70 -28.11 6.51
CA PRO A 112 6.39 -28.08 7.93
C PRO A 112 5.86 -26.69 8.34
N LEU A 113 4.86 -26.68 9.21
CA LEU A 113 4.26 -25.45 9.75
C LEU A 113 5.19 -24.78 10.77
N GLY A 114 5.03 -23.47 10.94
CA GLY A 114 5.81 -22.65 11.87
C GLY A 114 7.04 -22.06 11.23
N ARG A 115 8.06 -21.75 12.04
CA ARG A 115 9.29 -21.11 11.57
C ARG A 115 10.19 -22.09 10.83
N VAL A 116 10.50 -21.76 9.58
CA VAL A 116 11.42 -22.53 8.72
C VAL A 116 12.54 -21.62 8.20
N ALA A 117 13.58 -22.20 7.61
CA ALA A 117 14.56 -21.47 6.82
C ALA A 117 14.43 -21.84 5.34
N VAL A 118 14.55 -20.84 4.46
CA VAL A 118 14.60 -21.02 3.00
C VAL A 118 16.04 -20.86 2.55
N GLN A 119 16.51 -21.77 1.71
CA GLN A 119 17.83 -21.71 1.07
C GLN A 119 17.72 -21.91 -0.45
N VAL A 120 18.53 -21.17 -1.18
CA VAL A 120 18.67 -21.27 -2.64
C VAL A 120 20.01 -21.92 -2.97
N SER A 121 20.02 -22.90 -3.88
CA SER A 121 21.25 -23.46 -4.45
C SER A 121 21.31 -23.18 -5.95
N TYR A 122 22.44 -22.61 -6.39
CA TYR A 122 22.71 -22.31 -7.80
C TYR A 122 24.21 -22.46 -8.09
N ASN A 123 24.56 -23.08 -9.22
CA ASN A 123 25.96 -23.33 -9.63
C ASN A 123 26.80 -24.03 -8.56
N GLY A 124 26.22 -24.98 -7.80
CA GLY A 124 26.90 -25.71 -6.72
C GLY A 124 27.16 -24.91 -5.45
N GLN A 125 26.67 -23.67 -5.38
CA GLN A 125 26.77 -22.82 -4.19
C GLN A 125 25.39 -22.64 -3.54
N THR A 126 25.38 -22.42 -2.21
CA THR A 126 24.15 -22.29 -1.42
C THR A 126 24.10 -20.92 -0.73
N SER A 127 22.92 -20.31 -0.71
CA SER A 127 22.69 -19.01 -0.07
C SER A 127 22.75 -19.07 1.46
N ASN A 128 22.76 -17.88 2.08
CA ASN A 128 22.36 -17.75 3.47
C ASN A 128 20.97 -18.35 3.71
N PRO A 129 20.71 -18.99 4.88
CA PRO A 129 19.38 -19.41 5.28
C PRO A 129 18.55 -18.16 5.66
N SER A 130 17.35 -18.01 5.09
CA SER A 130 16.46 -16.89 5.38
C SER A 130 15.19 -17.37 6.09
N PRO A 131 14.86 -16.85 7.29
CA PRO A 131 13.73 -17.34 8.06
C PRO A 131 12.40 -16.84 7.48
N VAL A 132 11.38 -17.72 7.52
CA VAL A 132 10.00 -17.39 7.18
C VAL A 132 9.06 -18.23 8.05
N THR A 133 7.82 -17.77 8.25
CA THR A 133 6.78 -18.55 8.91
C THR A 133 5.90 -19.23 7.86
N VAL A 134 5.73 -20.54 7.96
CA VAL A 134 4.78 -21.31 7.14
C VAL A 134 3.49 -21.49 7.91
N ALA A 135 2.36 -21.14 7.28
CA ALA A 135 1.02 -21.29 7.84
C ALA A 135 0.19 -22.30 7.03
N ALA A 136 -0.86 -22.83 7.63
CA ALA A 136 -1.83 -23.67 6.92
C ALA A 136 -2.62 -22.87 5.86
N SER A 137 -2.93 -21.59 6.18
CA SER A 137 -3.53 -20.64 5.23
C SER A 137 -3.05 -19.22 5.56
N SER A 138 -2.78 -18.43 4.54
CA SER A 138 -2.45 -16.99 4.58
C SER A 138 -2.70 -16.44 3.19
N PHE A 139 -3.96 -16.10 2.91
CA PHE A 139 -4.38 -15.72 1.57
C PHE A 139 -3.95 -14.29 1.26
N GLY A 140 -3.39 -14.08 0.08
CA GLY A 140 -3.11 -12.77 -0.52
C GLY A 140 -3.88 -12.62 -1.84
N ILE A 141 -4.40 -11.42 -2.10
CA ILE A 141 -5.08 -11.06 -3.35
C ILE A 141 -4.07 -10.40 -4.27
N PHE A 142 -3.99 -10.83 -5.53
CA PHE A 142 -3.15 -10.17 -6.53
C PHE A 142 -3.68 -8.77 -6.85
N ALA A 143 -2.76 -7.81 -6.98
CA ALA A 143 -3.05 -6.46 -7.43
C ALA A 143 -2.43 -6.19 -8.81
N VAL A 144 -3.11 -5.36 -9.62
CA VAL A 144 -2.68 -5.03 -10.99
C VAL A 144 -1.27 -4.40 -11.02
N ASN A 145 -0.94 -3.61 -10.00
CA ASN A 145 0.39 -2.97 -9.88
C ASN A 145 1.50 -3.91 -9.37
N SER A 146 1.19 -5.18 -9.08
CA SER A 146 2.13 -6.16 -8.51
C SER A 146 2.77 -5.73 -7.18
N ALA A 147 2.13 -4.84 -6.43
CA ALA A 147 2.61 -4.34 -5.14
C ALA A 147 1.67 -4.72 -3.97
N GLY A 148 0.63 -5.50 -4.23
CA GLY A 148 -0.33 -5.96 -3.22
C GLY A 148 -1.32 -4.91 -2.74
N VAL A 149 -1.40 -3.75 -3.39
CA VAL A 149 -2.30 -2.62 -3.04
C VAL A 149 -3.01 -2.07 -4.28
N GLY A 150 -4.06 -1.27 -4.09
CA GLY A 150 -4.83 -0.66 -5.18
C GLY A 150 -5.70 -1.66 -5.94
N PRO A 151 -6.02 -1.43 -7.23
CA PRO A 151 -6.90 -2.28 -8.00
C PRO A 151 -6.48 -3.74 -8.01
N GLY A 152 -7.37 -4.62 -7.53
CA GLY A 152 -7.15 -6.05 -7.47
C GLY A 152 -7.24 -6.71 -8.85
N ILE A 153 -6.55 -7.84 -9.03
CA ILE A 153 -6.84 -8.74 -10.14
C ILE A 153 -8.13 -9.50 -9.77
N LEU A 154 -9.24 -8.84 -10.03
CA LEU A 154 -10.60 -9.33 -9.81
C LEU A 154 -11.28 -9.37 -11.17
N THR A 155 -11.93 -10.49 -11.52
CA THR A 155 -12.62 -10.58 -12.80
C THR A 155 -14.12 -10.58 -12.62
N ASP A 156 -14.79 -9.73 -13.39
CA ASP A 156 -16.24 -9.62 -13.39
C ASP A 156 -16.83 -10.75 -14.23
N PHE A 157 -17.62 -11.62 -13.61
CA PHE A 157 -18.26 -12.71 -14.34
C PHE A 157 -19.44 -12.18 -15.14
N ILE A 158 -19.28 -12.12 -16.45
CA ILE A 158 -20.34 -11.77 -17.40
C ILE A 158 -20.89 -13.05 -18.02
N THR A 159 -20.03 -13.89 -18.57
CA THR A 159 -20.32 -15.23 -19.10
C THR A 159 -19.13 -16.14 -18.86
N ALA A 160 -19.28 -17.44 -19.11
CA ALA A 160 -18.18 -18.40 -19.02
C ALA A 160 -16.98 -18.06 -19.93
N THR A 161 -17.20 -17.31 -21.01
CA THR A 161 -16.17 -16.89 -21.98
C THR A 161 -15.81 -15.40 -21.89
N SER A 162 -16.46 -14.64 -21.00
CA SER A 162 -16.21 -13.21 -20.81
C SER A 162 -16.08 -12.89 -19.32
N GLN A 163 -14.84 -12.73 -18.86
CA GLN A 163 -14.49 -12.45 -17.48
C GLN A 163 -13.39 -11.37 -17.47
N PRO A 164 -13.73 -10.13 -17.85
CA PRO A 164 -12.73 -9.03 -17.88
C PRO A 164 -12.26 -8.70 -16.47
N ILE A 165 -11.03 -8.18 -16.37
CA ILE A 165 -10.53 -7.62 -15.12
C ILE A 165 -11.35 -6.36 -14.78
N ASN A 166 -11.87 -6.30 -13.56
CA ASN A 166 -12.55 -5.13 -13.02
C ASN A 166 -11.65 -3.89 -13.11
N SER A 167 -12.20 -2.79 -13.59
CA SER A 167 -11.44 -1.55 -13.79
C SER A 167 -12.28 -0.32 -13.47
N LEU A 168 -11.61 0.82 -13.27
CA LEU A 168 -12.27 2.10 -12.99
C LEU A 168 -13.17 2.59 -14.13
N THR A 169 -12.97 2.08 -15.35
CA THR A 169 -13.76 2.40 -16.54
C THR A 169 -14.85 1.36 -16.84
N ALA A 170 -14.79 0.20 -16.18
CA ALA A 170 -15.75 -0.90 -16.34
C ALA A 170 -15.87 -1.64 -15.00
N GLY A 171 -16.76 -1.15 -14.14
CA GLY A 171 -16.99 -1.69 -12.80
C GLY A 171 -18.02 -2.80 -12.77
N ALA A 172 -17.97 -3.61 -11.71
CA ALA A 172 -19.01 -4.57 -11.37
C ALA A 172 -20.26 -3.89 -10.80
N ALA A 173 -21.37 -4.63 -10.72
CA ALA A 173 -22.58 -4.13 -10.09
C ALA A 173 -23.03 -4.99 -8.90
N PRO A 174 -23.78 -4.43 -7.93
CA PRO A 174 -24.42 -5.23 -6.88
C PRO A 174 -25.21 -6.41 -7.46
N GLY A 175 -25.08 -7.58 -6.84
CA GLY A 175 -25.67 -8.84 -7.31
C GLY A 175 -24.83 -9.60 -8.35
N GLN A 176 -23.79 -9.02 -8.91
CA GLN A 176 -22.92 -9.68 -9.89
C GLN A 176 -21.95 -10.64 -9.20
N ALA A 177 -21.63 -11.74 -9.87
CA ALA A 177 -20.57 -12.63 -9.44
C ALA A 177 -19.20 -12.06 -9.83
N VAL A 178 -18.23 -12.13 -8.91
CA VAL A 178 -16.84 -11.67 -9.09
C VAL A 178 -15.90 -12.78 -8.67
N ILE A 179 -14.80 -12.94 -9.39
CA ILE A 179 -13.74 -13.89 -9.09
C ILE A 179 -12.52 -13.13 -8.57
N LEU A 180 -12.10 -13.46 -7.37
CA LEU A 180 -10.88 -12.94 -6.75
C LEU A 180 -9.73 -13.90 -7.06
N TRP A 181 -8.63 -13.38 -7.62
CA TRP A 181 -7.42 -14.14 -7.89
C TRP A 181 -6.38 -13.87 -6.81
N GLY A 182 -5.82 -14.96 -6.26
CA GLY A 182 -4.87 -14.86 -5.16
C GLY A 182 -4.06 -16.13 -4.97
N THR A 183 -3.41 -16.23 -3.83
CA THR A 183 -2.64 -17.40 -3.41
C THR A 183 -2.62 -17.53 -1.89
N GLY A 184 -2.69 -18.76 -1.36
CA GLY A 184 -2.53 -19.02 0.06
C GLY A 184 -3.75 -19.53 0.79
N LEU A 185 -4.72 -20.15 0.10
CA LEU A 185 -5.84 -20.85 0.75
C LEU A 185 -5.41 -22.12 1.50
N GLY A 186 -4.27 -22.72 1.12
CA GLY A 186 -3.73 -23.86 1.86
C GLY A 186 -3.26 -25.03 0.99
N ALA A 187 -2.94 -26.12 1.66
CA ALA A 187 -2.36 -27.33 1.05
C ALA A 187 -3.34 -28.04 0.11
N VAL A 188 -2.76 -28.69 -0.90
CA VAL A 188 -3.43 -29.58 -1.85
C VAL A 188 -2.74 -30.95 -1.88
N PRO A 189 -3.40 -32.01 -2.41
CA PRO A 189 -2.80 -33.34 -2.50
C PRO A 189 -1.52 -33.41 -3.34
N SER A 190 -1.37 -32.53 -4.33
CA SER A 190 -0.18 -32.47 -5.20
C SER A 190 0.01 -31.07 -5.77
N ASP A 191 1.23 -30.55 -5.67
CA ASP A 191 1.61 -29.25 -6.23
C ASP A 191 2.27 -29.38 -7.63
N ILE A 192 2.67 -30.60 -8.04
CA ILE A 192 3.47 -30.83 -9.26
C ILE A 192 2.67 -31.09 -10.52
N VAL A 193 1.38 -31.32 -10.39
CA VAL A 193 0.46 -31.57 -11.53
C VAL A 193 -0.59 -30.47 -11.62
N PRO A 194 -1.28 -30.32 -12.77
CA PRO A 194 -2.39 -29.38 -12.87
C PRO A 194 -3.41 -29.62 -11.74
N PRO A 195 -3.85 -28.58 -11.03
CA PRO A 195 -4.78 -28.76 -9.91
C PRO A 195 -6.16 -29.24 -10.40
N THR A 196 -6.81 -30.04 -9.55
CA THR A 196 -8.24 -30.35 -9.73
C THR A 196 -9.07 -29.25 -9.09
N ALA A 197 -10.12 -28.78 -9.78
CA ALA A 197 -11.07 -27.83 -9.21
C ALA A 197 -11.77 -28.45 -7.99
N GLY A 198 -11.97 -27.65 -6.94
CA GLY A 198 -12.65 -28.05 -5.72
C GLY A 198 -12.40 -27.05 -4.59
N ASN A 199 -13.38 -26.91 -3.69
CA ASN A 199 -13.22 -26.10 -2.49
C ASN A 199 -12.14 -26.69 -1.58
N LEU A 200 -11.31 -25.83 -1.00
CA LEU A 200 -10.42 -26.18 0.10
C LEU A 200 -11.15 -26.08 1.44
N ALA A 201 -10.72 -26.87 2.42
CA ALA A 201 -11.41 -26.96 3.72
C ALA A 201 -11.15 -25.75 4.65
N VAL A 202 -10.57 -24.68 4.14
CA VAL A 202 -10.32 -23.46 4.93
C VAL A 202 -11.59 -22.60 5.00
N GLN A 203 -11.96 -22.18 6.22
CA GLN A 203 -13.02 -21.20 6.36
C GLN A 203 -12.58 -19.89 5.69
N THR A 204 -13.40 -19.41 4.75
CA THR A 204 -13.11 -18.22 3.94
C THR A 204 -14.28 -17.26 4.05
N GLU A 205 -13.98 -16.01 4.42
CA GLU A 205 -14.93 -14.89 4.48
C GLU A 205 -14.40 -13.77 3.61
N VAL A 206 -15.27 -13.15 2.83
CA VAL A 206 -14.92 -12.02 1.95
C VAL A 206 -15.72 -10.79 2.36
N PHE A 207 -15.05 -9.67 2.49
CA PHE A 207 -15.65 -8.37 2.78
C PHE A 207 -15.40 -7.44 1.59
N VAL A 208 -16.47 -6.89 1.05
CA VAL A 208 -16.45 -5.91 -0.03
C VAL A 208 -17.06 -4.61 0.49
N GLY A 209 -16.28 -3.54 0.56
CA GLY A 209 -16.72 -2.29 1.20
C GLY A 209 -17.17 -2.48 2.65
N GLY A 210 -16.57 -3.44 3.37
CA GLY A 210 -16.94 -3.79 4.74
C GLY A 210 -18.19 -4.70 4.86
N VAL A 211 -18.89 -4.99 3.76
CA VAL A 211 -20.07 -5.86 3.74
C VAL A 211 -19.64 -7.30 3.43
N SER A 212 -20.12 -8.27 4.21
CA SER A 212 -19.84 -9.69 3.98
C SER A 212 -20.47 -10.16 2.67
N ALA A 213 -19.67 -10.72 1.77
CA ALA A 213 -20.10 -11.25 0.47
C ALA A 213 -20.21 -12.77 0.54
N PRO A 214 -21.32 -13.36 0.06
CA PRO A 214 -21.48 -14.81 -0.02
C PRO A 214 -20.42 -15.44 -0.92
N VAL A 215 -19.71 -16.46 -0.40
CA VAL A 215 -18.67 -17.20 -1.09
C VAL A 215 -19.29 -18.43 -1.75
N ALA A 216 -19.26 -18.51 -3.08
CA ALA A 216 -19.74 -19.63 -3.86
C ALA A 216 -18.65 -20.68 -4.11
N TYR A 217 -17.38 -20.26 -4.19
CA TYR A 217 -16.22 -21.11 -4.38
C TYR A 217 -15.00 -20.52 -3.66
N SER A 218 -14.21 -21.37 -3.04
CA SER A 218 -12.93 -21.01 -2.43
C SER A 218 -11.95 -22.17 -2.57
N GLY A 219 -11.05 -22.10 -3.56
CA GLY A 219 -10.16 -23.22 -3.84
C GLY A 219 -9.13 -22.95 -4.90
N ARG A 220 -8.40 -24.00 -5.28
CA ARG A 220 -7.34 -23.92 -6.28
C ARG A 220 -7.92 -23.63 -7.66
N ALA A 221 -7.28 -22.73 -8.42
CA ALA A 221 -7.60 -22.51 -9.81
C ALA A 221 -7.18 -23.73 -10.65
N PRO A 222 -8.05 -24.27 -11.52
CA PRO A 222 -7.74 -25.52 -12.23
C PRO A 222 -6.61 -25.43 -13.24
N CYS A 223 -6.20 -24.21 -13.62
CA CYS A 223 -5.12 -24.02 -14.59
C CYS A 223 -3.72 -24.19 -14.00
N CYS A 224 -3.53 -23.81 -12.71
CA CYS A 224 -2.19 -23.37 -12.31
C CYS A 224 -1.92 -23.70 -10.84
N SER A 225 -0.87 -24.49 -10.58
CA SER A 225 -0.43 -24.79 -9.21
C SER A 225 -0.08 -23.51 -8.46
N GLY A 226 -0.48 -23.43 -7.19
CA GLY A 226 -0.26 -22.28 -6.33
C GLY A 226 -1.23 -21.12 -6.54
N LEU A 227 -1.95 -21.06 -7.66
CA LEU A 227 -2.96 -20.04 -7.91
C LEU A 227 -4.30 -20.45 -7.30
N ASP A 228 -4.88 -19.57 -6.50
CA ASP A 228 -6.20 -19.74 -5.89
C ASP A 228 -7.22 -18.79 -6.50
N GLN A 229 -8.49 -19.21 -6.47
CA GLN A 229 -9.61 -18.35 -6.83
C GLN A 229 -10.71 -18.44 -5.76
N ILE A 230 -11.35 -17.30 -5.51
CA ILE A 230 -12.53 -17.19 -4.66
C ILE A 230 -13.63 -16.53 -5.49
N VAL A 231 -14.79 -17.19 -5.58
CA VAL A 231 -15.95 -16.64 -6.29
C VAL A 231 -16.96 -16.15 -5.28
N VAL A 232 -17.35 -14.88 -5.40
CA VAL A 232 -18.34 -14.24 -4.53
C VAL A 232 -19.46 -13.63 -5.34
N THR A 233 -20.63 -13.48 -4.72
CA THR A 233 -21.70 -12.62 -5.23
C THR A 233 -21.68 -11.29 -4.48
N LEU A 234 -21.62 -10.17 -5.19
CA LEU A 234 -21.65 -8.85 -4.56
C LEU A 234 -22.99 -8.64 -3.85
N PRO A 235 -22.99 -8.25 -2.56
CA PRO A 235 -24.23 -7.96 -1.84
C PRO A 235 -25.02 -6.82 -2.48
N ALA A 236 -26.34 -6.84 -2.36
CA ALA A 236 -27.21 -5.79 -2.91
C ALA A 236 -26.96 -4.41 -2.25
N ASN A 237 -26.45 -4.40 -1.01
CA ASN A 237 -26.15 -3.20 -0.23
C ASN A 237 -24.66 -2.86 -0.20
N VAL A 238 -23.84 -3.44 -1.09
CA VAL A 238 -22.43 -3.06 -1.19
C VAL A 238 -22.30 -1.59 -1.63
N PRO A 239 -21.40 -0.80 -1.03
CA PRO A 239 -21.21 0.57 -1.47
C PRO A 239 -20.70 0.62 -2.92
N THR A 240 -21.18 1.58 -3.69
CA THR A 240 -20.63 1.90 -5.02
C THR A 240 -19.48 2.89 -4.87
N GLY A 241 -18.53 2.86 -5.81
CA GLY A 241 -17.36 3.75 -5.82
C GLY A 241 -16.23 3.19 -6.67
N CYS A 242 -15.18 3.98 -6.84
CA CYS A 242 -14.03 3.60 -7.65
C CYS A 242 -13.01 2.75 -6.88
N TYR A 243 -12.91 2.91 -5.57
CA TYR A 243 -11.92 2.23 -4.74
C TYR A 243 -12.58 1.50 -3.57
N VAL A 244 -13.57 0.67 -3.87
CA VAL A 244 -14.26 -0.15 -2.86
C VAL A 244 -13.30 -1.22 -2.35
N PRO A 245 -12.97 -1.26 -1.04
CA PRO A 245 -12.01 -2.22 -0.51
C PRO A 245 -12.53 -3.65 -0.57
N VAL A 246 -11.65 -4.58 -0.91
CA VAL A 246 -11.89 -6.03 -0.88
C VAL A 246 -10.85 -6.69 0.01
N VAL A 247 -11.32 -7.45 0.99
CA VAL A 247 -10.50 -8.14 1.99
C VAL A 247 -11.01 -9.56 2.16
N VAL A 248 -10.09 -10.51 2.30
CA VAL A 248 -10.39 -11.92 2.60
C VAL A 248 -9.87 -12.26 3.99
N ARG A 249 -10.69 -12.93 4.79
CA ARG A 249 -10.31 -13.50 6.08
C ARG A 249 -10.34 -15.01 5.99
N THR A 250 -9.22 -15.67 6.32
CA THR A 250 -9.12 -17.14 6.36
C THR A 250 -8.93 -17.63 7.78
N ALA A 251 -9.46 -18.82 8.07
CA ALA A 251 -9.40 -19.47 9.39
C ALA A 251 -9.87 -18.57 10.56
N GLY A 252 -10.75 -17.61 10.28
CA GLY A 252 -11.33 -16.69 11.25
C GLY A 252 -10.42 -15.55 11.75
N THR A 253 -9.11 -15.61 11.49
CA THR A 253 -8.13 -14.68 12.07
C THR A 253 -7.17 -14.04 11.07
N THR A 254 -6.77 -14.74 10.02
CA THR A 254 -5.76 -14.24 9.07
C THR A 254 -6.43 -13.39 8.00
N VAL A 255 -6.04 -12.13 7.90
CA VAL A 255 -6.62 -11.13 7.00
C VAL A 255 -5.67 -10.86 5.84
N SER A 256 -6.14 -10.91 4.61
CA SER A 256 -5.35 -10.61 3.41
C SER A 256 -4.88 -9.15 3.37
N ASN A 257 -4.05 -8.79 2.38
CA ASN A 257 -3.95 -7.41 1.93
C ASN A 257 -5.34 -6.89 1.50
N ALA A 258 -5.56 -5.59 1.62
CA ALA A 258 -6.71 -4.92 1.03
C ALA A 258 -6.37 -4.49 -0.40
N VAL A 259 -7.16 -4.95 -1.36
CA VAL A 259 -7.16 -4.43 -2.73
C VAL A 259 -8.45 -3.63 -2.96
N THR A 260 -8.54 -2.93 -4.07
CA THR A 260 -9.75 -2.17 -4.42
C THR A 260 -10.42 -2.73 -5.67
N MET A 261 -11.72 -2.51 -5.78
CA MET A 261 -12.49 -2.74 -6.99
C MET A 261 -13.42 -1.58 -7.30
N ALA A 262 -13.74 -1.41 -8.56
CA ALA A 262 -14.75 -0.47 -9.01
C ALA A 262 -16.13 -1.13 -8.93
N ILE A 263 -17.07 -0.49 -8.25
CA ILE A 263 -18.48 -0.92 -8.19
C ILE A 263 -19.35 0.22 -8.68
N SER A 264 -20.13 -0.04 -9.73
CA SER A 264 -21.05 0.88 -10.38
C SER A 264 -22.49 0.44 -10.18
N ALA A 265 -23.44 1.33 -10.40
CA ALA A 265 -24.86 0.97 -10.31
C ALA A 265 -25.31 -0.05 -11.38
N GLN A 266 -24.58 -0.13 -12.49
CA GLN A 266 -24.81 -1.06 -13.60
C GLN A 266 -23.49 -1.75 -13.98
N PRO A 267 -23.53 -3.02 -14.45
CA PRO A 267 -22.33 -3.74 -14.86
C PRO A 267 -21.65 -3.06 -16.07
N ASN A 268 -20.32 -3.14 -16.11
CA ASN A 268 -19.50 -2.66 -17.22
C ASN A 268 -19.65 -1.17 -17.51
N VAL A 269 -19.89 -0.36 -16.48
CA VAL A 269 -19.96 1.10 -16.53
C VAL A 269 -18.82 1.68 -15.69
N ALA A 270 -18.29 2.83 -16.13
CA ALA A 270 -17.27 3.54 -15.36
C ALA A 270 -17.78 3.87 -13.95
N CYS A 271 -16.95 3.64 -12.96
CA CYS A 271 -17.27 3.97 -11.59
C CYS A 271 -17.40 5.48 -11.38
N SER A 272 -18.10 5.86 -10.34
CA SER A 272 -18.13 7.23 -9.85
C SER A 272 -18.21 7.22 -8.34
N ASP A 273 -17.43 8.11 -7.72
CA ASP A 273 -17.52 8.35 -6.29
C ASP A 273 -18.13 9.74 -6.07
N ALA A 274 -19.31 9.78 -5.43
CA ALA A 274 -19.99 11.03 -5.13
C ALA A 274 -19.19 11.92 -4.15
N PHE A 275 -18.23 11.32 -3.42
CA PHE A 275 -17.44 12.02 -2.40
C PHE A 275 -16.07 12.46 -2.90
N ASN A 276 -15.59 11.97 -4.06
CA ASN A 276 -14.27 12.25 -4.56
C ASN A 276 -14.27 12.58 -6.07
N ALA A 277 -14.55 13.83 -6.39
CA ALA A 277 -14.55 14.29 -7.78
C ALA A 277 -13.15 14.36 -8.43
N MET A 278 -12.07 14.26 -7.62
CA MET A 278 -10.69 14.31 -8.11
C MET A 278 -10.29 13.06 -8.89
N GLU A 279 -10.97 11.94 -8.73
CA GLU A 279 -10.61 10.67 -9.37
C GLU A 279 -10.75 10.70 -10.88
N ARG A 280 -11.83 11.28 -11.40
CA ARG A 280 -12.13 11.26 -12.84
C ARG A 280 -11.04 11.87 -13.71
N PRO A 281 -10.53 13.08 -13.41
CA PRO A 281 -9.39 13.65 -14.14
C PRO A 281 -8.15 12.77 -14.14
N PHE A 282 -7.85 12.10 -13.02
CA PHE A 282 -6.70 11.18 -12.93
C PHE A 282 -6.89 9.93 -13.80
N ILE A 283 -8.05 9.29 -13.72
CA ILE A 283 -8.39 8.11 -14.55
C ILE A 283 -8.29 8.45 -16.04
N ALA A 284 -8.74 9.64 -16.41
CA ALA A 284 -8.72 10.14 -17.78
C ALA A 284 -7.33 10.62 -18.24
N GLY A 285 -6.33 10.67 -17.36
CA GLY A 285 -4.98 11.16 -17.69
C GLY A 285 -4.91 12.64 -18.00
N GLN A 286 -5.78 13.43 -17.39
CA GLN A 286 -5.86 14.87 -17.57
C GLN A 286 -4.77 15.59 -16.77
N ALA A 287 -4.44 16.82 -17.20
CA ALA A 287 -3.59 17.72 -16.43
C ALA A 287 -4.35 18.26 -15.22
N VAL A 288 -3.84 17.99 -14.02
CA VAL A 288 -4.51 18.33 -12.76
C VAL A 288 -3.59 19.18 -11.88
N GLY A 289 -4.17 20.21 -11.27
CA GLY A 289 -3.55 20.99 -10.22
C GLY A 289 -4.18 20.69 -8.87
N ILE A 290 -3.35 20.46 -7.84
CA ILE A 290 -3.78 20.26 -6.46
C ILE A 290 -3.06 21.26 -5.57
N VAL A 291 -3.85 21.91 -4.70
CA VAL A 291 -3.35 22.77 -3.62
C VAL A 291 -3.99 22.32 -2.31
N ALA A 292 -3.20 21.82 -1.38
CA ALA A 292 -3.63 21.44 -0.05
C ALA A 292 -3.07 22.43 0.98
N LEU A 293 -3.97 23.06 1.73
CA LEU A 293 -3.65 23.83 2.93
C LEU A 293 -3.95 22.93 4.14
N GLU A 294 -2.99 22.80 5.05
CA GLU A 294 -3.05 21.75 6.05
C GLU A 294 -2.69 22.26 7.43
N ARG A 295 -3.51 21.96 8.41
CA ARG A 295 -3.23 22.15 9.83
C ARG A 295 -3.06 20.81 10.52
N LEU A 296 -1.91 20.61 11.16
CA LEU A 296 -1.66 19.43 11.97
C LEU A 296 -1.61 19.83 13.45
N GLN A 297 -2.47 19.21 14.26
CA GLN A 297 -2.45 19.28 15.72
C GLN A 297 -1.92 17.96 16.26
N GLN A 298 -0.82 18.00 16.99
CA GLN A 298 -0.20 16.80 17.56
C GLN A 298 0.24 17.03 18.99
N THR A 299 0.16 15.97 19.79
CA THR A 299 0.76 15.92 21.11
C THR A 299 2.09 15.19 20.99
N VAL A 300 3.19 15.89 21.27
CA VAL A 300 4.53 15.33 21.18
C VAL A 300 5.05 15.02 22.58
N ASN A 301 5.38 13.75 22.80
CA ASN A 301 6.08 13.32 24.02
C ASN A 301 7.57 13.56 23.84
N VAL A 302 8.04 14.77 24.13
CA VAL A 302 9.48 15.06 24.23
C VAL A 302 10.01 14.56 25.59
N ILE A 303 11.34 14.47 25.76
CA ILE A 303 12.05 14.03 26.97
C ILE A 303 11.76 14.94 28.21
N VAL A 304 10.60 15.59 28.25
CA VAL A 304 10.10 16.42 29.36
C VAL A 304 8.87 15.74 30.00
N PRO A 305 8.63 15.95 31.30
CA PRO A 305 7.58 15.23 32.04
C PRO A 305 6.15 15.48 31.56
N THR A 306 5.92 16.53 30.75
CA THR A 306 4.60 16.91 30.25
C THR A 306 4.55 16.90 28.73
N PRO A 307 3.57 16.21 28.12
CA PRO A 307 3.33 16.25 26.68
C PRO A 307 3.14 17.71 26.19
N ILE A 308 3.76 18.05 25.07
CA ILE A 308 3.60 19.37 24.45
C ILE A 308 2.65 19.27 23.27
N GLY A 309 1.56 20.02 23.34
CA GLY A 309 0.69 20.22 22.18
C GLY A 309 1.35 21.15 21.16
N ILE A 310 1.49 20.68 19.93
CA ILE A 310 2.05 21.46 18.82
C ILE A 310 1.01 21.52 17.71
N THR A 311 0.76 22.72 17.21
CA THR A 311 -0.04 22.93 16.00
C THR A 311 0.85 23.55 14.94
N THR A 312 0.77 23.06 13.72
CA THR A 312 1.56 23.55 12.58
C THR A 312 0.68 23.73 11.36
N ASP A 313 1.01 24.73 10.55
CA ASP A 313 0.35 25.04 9.29
C ASP A 313 1.31 24.77 8.12
N TYR A 314 0.81 24.05 7.12
CA TYR A 314 1.55 23.66 5.92
C TYR A 314 0.78 24.03 4.66
N VAL A 315 1.51 24.17 3.57
CA VAL A 315 0.97 24.14 2.22
C VAL A 315 1.74 23.13 1.39
N THR A 316 1.00 22.35 0.63
CA THR A 316 1.53 21.43 -0.38
C THR A 316 0.77 21.64 -1.68
N ALA A 317 1.48 21.78 -2.79
CA ALA A 317 0.84 21.86 -4.08
C ALA A 317 1.66 21.16 -5.16
N ALA A 318 0.97 20.60 -6.14
CA ALA A 318 1.58 19.99 -7.31
C ALA A 318 0.64 20.10 -8.51
N MET A 319 1.21 20.33 -9.68
CA MET A 319 0.52 20.26 -10.96
C MET A 319 1.17 19.16 -11.77
N PHE A 320 0.36 18.25 -12.30
CA PHE A 320 0.88 17.08 -13.00
C PHE A 320 -0.10 16.52 -14.02
N GLN A 321 0.41 15.72 -14.94
CA GLN A 321 -0.37 14.98 -15.92
C GLN A 321 0.15 13.54 -15.98
N SER A 322 -0.75 12.56 -15.87
CA SER A 322 -0.48 11.16 -16.16
C SER A 322 -1.13 10.75 -17.48
N GLY A 323 -0.73 9.64 -18.07
CA GLY A 323 -1.51 9.03 -19.15
C GLY A 323 -2.83 8.44 -18.63
N PRO A 324 -3.84 8.21 -19.50
CA PRO A 324 -5.06 7.51 -19.12
C PRO A 324 -4.74 6.15 -18.50
N ASN A 325 -5.30 5.86 -17.34
CA ASN A 325 -5.06 4.61 -16.63
C ASN A 325 -6.35 4.07 -15.98
N PRO A 326 -6.95 2.99 -16.52
CA PRO A 326 -8.14 2.37 -15.95
C PRO A 326 -7.89 1.68 -14.61
N TYR A 327 -6.63 1.60 -14.18
CA TYR A 327 -6.19 1.05 -12.89
C TYR A 327 -5.41 2.10 -12.07
N PHE A 328 -5.71 3.39 -12.30
CA PHE A 328 -5.08 4.47 -11.54
C PHE A 328 -5.25 4.23 -10.03
N PHE A 329 -4.15 4.37 -9.30
CA PHE A 329 -4.17 4.27 -7.85
C PHE A 329 -3.09 5.17 -7.24
N GLN A 330 -3.54 6.00 -6.33
CA GLN A 330 -2.69 6.81 -5.47
C GLN A 330 -3.38 6.92 -4.10
N ALA A 331 -2.82 6.31 -3.06
CA ALA A 331 -3.49 6.09 -1.78
C ALA A 331 -4.11 7.35 -1.16
N MET A 332 -3.52 8.51 -1.42
CA MET A 332 -4.00 9.81 -0.95
C MET A 332 -5.29 10.28 -1.63
N PHE A 333 -5.42 9.99 -2.92
CA PHE A 333 -6.57 10.42 -3.73
C PHE A 333 -7.58 9.30 -3.96
N SER A 334 -7.13 8.04 -3.84
CA SER A 334 -7.93 6.85 -4.03
C SER A 334 -8.57 6.41 -2.70
N LEU A 335 -9.29 7.33 -2.06
CA LEU A 335 -9.93 7.07 -0.77
C LEU A 335 -11.05 6.04 -0.90
N PRO A 336 -11.24 5.17 0.11
CA PRO A 336 -12.35 4.25 0.13
C PRO A 336 -13.69 5.01 0.27
N PRO A 337 -14.82 4.47 -0.26
CA PRO A 337 -16.14 5.07 -0.10
C PRO A 337 -16.49 5.33 1.37
N GLN A 338 -17.30 6.35 1.64
CA GLN A 338 -17.72 6.68 3.01
C GLN A 338 -18.35 5.49 3.72
N GLY A 339 -17.97 5.30 4.98
CA GLY A 339 -18.40 4.15 5.79
C GLY A 339 -17.52 2.91 5.63
N THR A 340 -16.41 3.00 4.89
CA THR A 340 -15.52 1.85 4.64
C THR A 340 -14.08 2.11 5.08
N CYS A 341 -13.29 1.04 5.17
CA CYS A 341 -11.88 1.06 5.53
C CYS A 341 -11.03 0.31 4.50
N THR A 342 -9.78 0.75 4.33
CA THR A 342 -8.73 0.02 3.61
C THR A 342 -7.48 -0.09 4.48
N THR A 343 -6.55 -0.99 4.14
CA THR A 343 -5.30 -1.18 4.87
C THR A 343 -4.12 -1.30 3.94
N TYR A 344 -2.95 -0.86 4.40
CA TYR A 344 -1.71 -0.96 3.66
C TYR A 344 -0.61 -1.51 4.57
N GLY A 345 0.24 -2.39 4.04
CA GLY A 345 1.43 -2.87 4.71
C GLY A 345 2.68 -2.54 3.90
N SER A 346 3.79 -2.19 4.58
CA SER A 346 5.06 -1.83 3.96
C SER A 346 6.24 -2.17 4.85
N ASP A 347 7.42 -2.28 4.28
CA ASP A 347 8.70 -2.34 5.01
C ASP A 347 9.28 -0.95 5.29
N THR A 348 8.64 0.10 4.84
CA THR A 348 8.96 1.49 5.17
C THR A 348 7.98 2.05 6.21
N ASN A 349 8.40 3.09 6.92
CA ASN A 349 7.52 3.75 7.89
C ASN A 349 6.45 4.59 7.18
N LEU A 350 5.22 4.10 7.18
CA LEU A 350 4.07 4.78 6.57
C LEU A 350 3.51 5.94 7.41
N LEU A 351 3.94 6.08 8.68
CA LEU A 351 3.39 7.09 9.60
C LEU A 351 4.16 8.41 9.64
N PHE A 352 5.44 8.41 9.23
CA PHE A 352 6.31 9.60 9.35
C PHE A 352 6.33 10.53 8.15
N THR A 353 5.60 10.23 7.10
CA THR A 353 5.32 11.27 6.12
C THR A 353 4.19 12.15 6.69
N PRO A 354 4.49 13.36 7.17
CA PRO A 354 3.45 14.23 7.68
C PRO A 354 2.47 14.44 6.53
N ILE A 355 1.28 13.89 6.68
CA ILE A 355 0.10 14.18 5.89
C ILE A 355 -0.18 13.19 4.76
N PHE A 356 0.82 12.67 4.03
CA PHE A 356 0.54 11.80 2.87
C PHE A 356 1.50 10.63 2.82
N PRO A 357 1.03 9.38 2.86
CA PRO A 357 1.87 8.22 2.64
C PRO A 357 2.34 8.18 1.17
N ALA A 358 3.32 9.06 0.86
CA ALA A 358 3.90 9.15 -0.47
C ALA A 358 4.66 7.88 -0.88
N GLU A 359 4.92 6.99 0.07
CA GLU A 359 5.78 5.82 -0.09
C GLU A 359 5.06 4.48 0.03
N ILE A 360 3.73 4.44 -0.03
CA ILE A 360 3.05 3.15 -0.20
C ILE A 360 3.46 2.60 -1.57
N ALA A 361 4.09 1.42 -1.57
CA ALA A 361 4.55 0.79 -2.80
C ALA A 361 3.42 0.72 -3.84
N GLY A 362 3.71 1.13 -5.08
CA GLY A 362 2.71 1.20 -6.15
C GLY A 362 1.81 2.44 -6.16
N THR A 363 2.01 3.40 -5.26
CA THR A 363 1.19 4.64 -5.19
C THR A 363 1.91 5.87 -5.76
N GLN A 364 3.12 5.73 -6.24
CA GLN A 364 3.86 6.85 -6.82
C GLN A 364 3.21 7.33 -8.12
N PHE A 365 3.38 8.61 -8.44
CA PHE A 365 3.06 9.18 -9.76
C PHE A 365 4.02 8.64 -10.84
N ILE A 366 4.11 7.30 -10.96
CA ILE A 366 5.02 6.65 -11.91
C ILE A 366 4.59 7.06 -13.33
N GLY A 367 5.50 7.75 -14.02
CA GLY A 367 5.25 8.25 -15.37
C GLY A 367 4.38 9.52 -15.44
N ALA A 368 4.03 10.15 -14.32
CA ALA A 368 3.40 11.46 -14.35
C ALA A 368 4.44 12.54 -14.72
N GLN A 369 4.07 13.39 -15.65
CA GLN A 369 4.83 14.61 -15.95
C GLN A 369 4.43 15.68 -14.94
N MET A 370 5.38 16.21 -14.18
CA MET A 370 5.16 17.38 -13.36
C MET A 370 5.09 18.63 -14.25
N LEU A 371 4.22 19.55 -13.89
CA LEU A 371 3.90 20.75 -14.70
C LEU A 371 4.34 22.00 -13.94
N ASP A 372 5.17 22.81 -14.58
CA ASP A 372 5.66 24.10 -14.06
C ASP A 372 4.53 25.14 -14.03
N ALA A 373 4.17 25.61 -12.83
CA ALA A 373 3.23 26.71 -12.57
C ALA A 373 3.92 28.01 -12.14
N GLY A 374 5.26 28.08 -12.25
CA GLY A 374 6.08 29.22 -11.91
C GLY A 374 7.02 28.99 -10.74
N ALA A 375 7.95 29.93 -10.54
CA ALA A 375 8.99 29.82 -9.53
C ALA A 375 8.47 29.76 -8.09
N SER A 376 7.25 30.25 -7.84
CA SER A 376 6.61 30.20 -6.52
C SER A 376 5.09 30.37 -6.62
N LEU A 377 4.38 29.81 -5.63
CA LEU A 377 3.00 30.17 -5.32
C LEU A 377 3.00 31.28 -4.26
N SER A 378 1.97 32.11 -4.27
CA SER A 378 1.71 33.09 -3.23
C SER A 378 0.50 32.67 -2.40
N ILE A 379 0.68 32.59 -1.08
CA ILE A 379 -0.37 32.25 -0.12
C ILE A 379 -0.63 33.48 0.75
N SER A 380 -1.88 33.93 0.83
CA SER A 380 -2.22 35.16 1.56
C SER A 380 -3.48 35.02 2.42
N ASN A 381 -3.38 35.49 3.64
CA ASN A 381 -4.50 35.68 4.57
C ASN A 381 -4.42 37.06 5.25
N GLY A 382 -4.16 38.12 4.49
CA GLY A 382 -3.86 39.45 5.00
C GLY A 382 -2.36 39.78 4.95
N SER A 383 -1.47 38.82 5.17
CA SER A 383 -0.05 38.86 4.80
C SER A 383 0.23 37.81 3.75
N SER A 384 1.22 38.04 2.88
CA SER A 384 1.56 37.14 1.78
C SER A 384 2.86 36.41 2.04
N VAL A 385 2.88 35.10 1.77
CA VAL A 385 4.06 34.24 1.86
C VAL A 385 4.28 33.58 0.50
N ALA A 386 5.52 33.61 0.01
CA ALA A 386 5.91 32.91 -1.20
C ALA A 386 6.32 31.47 -0.86
N VAL A 387 5.76 30.51 -1.60
CA VAL A 387 6.08 29.09 -1.51
C VAL A 387 6.89 28.72 -2.74
N PRO A 388 8.22 28.56 -2.63
CA PRO A 388 9.07 28.30 -3.78
C PRO A 388 8.83 26.91 -4.35
N ALA A 389 9.04 26.78 -5.67
CA ALA A 389 9.07 25.50 -6.34
C ALA A 389 10.27 24.67 -5.88
N ILE A 390 10.09 23.38 -5.66
CA ILE A 390 11.15 22.41 -5.40
C ILE A 390 11.64 21.85 -6.73
N VAL A 391 12.76 22.32 -7.21
CA VAL A 391 13.36 21.90 -8.48
C VAL A 391 14.24 20.66 -8.24
N PRO A 392 14.23 19.63 -9.11
CA PRO A 392 13.51 19.51 -10.39
C PRO A 392 12.11 18.89 -10.31
N ILE A 393 11.52 18.77 -9.12
CA ILE A 393 10.27 18.01 -8.92
C ILE A 393 9.03 18.86 -9.30
N GLU A 394 9.19 20.18 -9.49
CA GLU A 394 8.10 21.13 -9.81
C GLU A 394 6.90 21.01 -8.84
N SER A 395 7.18 20.76 -7.57
CA SER A 395 6.19 20.75 -6.48
C SER A 395 6.45 21.91 -5.53
N TYR A 396 5.45 22.27 -4.75
CA TYR A 396 5.52 23.39 -3.81
C TYR A 396 5.17 22.88 -2.42
N GLN A 397 6.06 23.12 -1.45
CA GLN A 397 5.82 22.73 -0.07
C GLN A 397 6.50 23.71 0.88
N LEU A 398 5.76 24.15 1.91
CA LEU A 398 6.30 25.04 2.92
C LEU A 398 5.59 24.85 4.27
N LEU A 399 6.37 24.84 5.35
CA LEU A 399 5.88 25.07 6.71
C LEU A 399 5.60 26.56 6.87
N LEU A 400 4.33 26.93 7.04
CA LEU A 400 3.90 28.33 7.13
C LEU A 400 4.03 28.92 8.53
N GLY A 401 3.97 28.08 9.58
CA GLY A 401 4.12 28.50 10.97
C GLY A 401 3.67 27.47 11.99
N GLY A 402 3.83 27.78 13.28
CA GLY A 402 3.47 26.88 14.37
C GLY A 402 3.10 27.60 15.67
N SER A 403 2.43 26.87 16.56
CA SER A 403 1.88 27.41 17.82
C SER A 403 2.91 27.66 18.91
N ASN A 404 4.09 27.04 18.82
CA ASN A 404 5.10 27.13 19.87
C ASN A 404 6.33 27.93 19.38
N PRO A 405 6.55 29.17 19.88
CA PRO A 405 7.63 30.04 19.44
C PRO A 405 9.05 29.52 19.78
N ALA A 406 9.16 28.51 20.67
CA ALA A 406 10.44 27.85 20.94
C ALA A 406 10.88 26.94 19.80
N TYR A 407 9.95 26.49 18.96
CA TYR A 407 10.19 25.55 17.87
C TYR A 407 9.94 26.15 16.47
N PHE A 408 9.18 27.26 16.38
CA PHE A 408 8.79 27.85 15.09
C PHE A 408 9.10 29.34 15.04
N ALA A 409 9.73 29.77 13.95
CA ALA A 409 10.07 31.16 13.72
C ALA A 409 8.85 32.06 13.39
N ALA A 410 7.75 31.44 12.90
CA ALA A 410 6.53 32.16 12.54
C ALA A 410 5.32 31.61 13.33
N PRO A 411 4.37 32.46 13.73
CA PRO A 411 3.12 32.01 14.35
C PRO A 411 2.26 31.22 13.34
N LEU A 412 1.16 30.62 13.82
CA LEU A 412 0.18 29.97 12.95
C LEU A 412 -0.30 30.92 11.87
N PHE A 413 -0.34 30.42 10.64
CA PHE A 413 -0.72 31.19 9.46
C PHE A 413 -2.24 31.22 9.25
N PHE A 414 -2.92 30.08 9.44
CA PHE A 414 -4.36 30.01 9.24
C PHE A 414 -5.13 30.51 10.46
N SER A 415 -6.27 31.16 10.22
CA SER A 415 -7.21 31.61 11.25
C SER A 415 -8.62 31.08 10.93
N PRO A 416 -8.85 29.76 11.08
CA PRO A 416 -10.17 29.17 10.79
C PRO A 416 -11.21 29.50 11.87
N PRO A 417 -12.49 29.73 11.49
CA PRO A 417 -12.98 29.77 10.12
C PRO A 417 -12.57 31.05 9.39
N GLY A 418 -12.29 30.93 8.07
CA GLY A 418 -11.88 32.05 7.24
C GLY A 418 -11.64 31.62 5.79
N SER A 419 -10.80 32.35 5.07
CA SER A 419 -10.32 31.95 3.75
C SER A 419 -8.89 32.37 3.50
N VAL A 420 -8.21 31.64 2.63
CA VAL A 420 -6.82 31.90 2.22
C VAL A 420 -6.80 32.03 0.70
N LEU A 421 -6.20 33.10 0.22
CA LEU A 421 -5.97 33.30 -1.21
C LEU A 421 -4.68 32.57 -1.62
N VAL A 422 -4.79 31.68 -2.59
CA VAL A 422 -3.68 31.03 -3.25
C VAL A 422 -3.59 31.54 -4.68
N SER A 423 -2.42 31.94 -5.14
CA SER A 423 -2.21 32.42 -6.50
C SER A 423 -0.84 32.00 -7.05
N ALA A 424 -0.76 31.92 -8.37
CA ALA A 424 0.47 31.73 -9.14
C ALA A 424 0.54 32.73 -10.28
N SER A 425 1.72 33.21 -10.60
CA SER A 425 1.95 34.06 -11.77
C SER A 425 1.97 33.29 -13.09
N GLY A 426 2.02 31.96 -13.01
CA GLY A 426 2.18 31.06 -14.13
C GLY A 426 3.63 30.71 -14.43
N GLY A 427 3.83 29.55 -15.06
CA GLY A 427 5.11 29.00 -15.49
C GLY A 427 5.05 28.52 -16.94
N ALA A 428 5.94 27.62 -17.30
CA ALA A 428 6.04 27.12 -18.66
C ALA A 428 4.85 26.24 -19.10
N ASN A 429 4.22 25.53 -18.16
CA ASN A 429 3.16 24.58 -18.46
C ASN A 429 1.78 25.04 -17.99
N VAL A 430 1.70 25.76 -16.87
CA VAL A 430 0.45 26.18 -16.25
C VAL A 430 0.39 27.69 -16.19
N GLY A 431 -0.69 28.27 -16.72
CA GLY A 431 -0.90 29.71 -16.68
C GLY A 431 -1.22 30.24 -15.29
N ALA A 432 -1.28 31.56 -15.16
CA ALA A 432 -1.61 32.22 -13.91
C ALA A 432 -2.99 31.80 -13.40
N PHE A 433 -3.12 31.64 -12.08
CA PHE A 433 -4.40 31.36 -11.42
C PHE A 433 -4.50 32.03 -10.06
N SER A 434 -5.71 32.07 -9.55
CA SER A 434 -6.03 32.56 -8.22
C SER A 434 -7.26 31.85 -7.68
N VAL A 435 -7.22 31.42 -6.43
CA VAL A 435 -8.32 30.70 -5.77
C VAL A 435 -8.40 31.06 -4.29
N ASN A 436 -9.62 31.33 -3.81
CA ASN A 436 -9.91 31.47 -2.38
C ASN A 436 -10.26 30.11 -1.80
N VAL A 437 -9.48 29.62 -0.85
CA VAL A 437 -9.67 28.35 -0.18
C VAL A 437 -10.31 28.60 1.18
N PRO A 438 -11.56 28.15 1.41
CA PRO A 438 -12.19 28.26 2.72
C PRO A 438 -11.44 27.42 3.76
N THR A 439 -11.18 28.00 4.93
CA THR A 439 -10.68 27.28 6.11
C THR A 439 -11.84 27.07 7.08
N VAL A 440 -12.00 25.83 7.54
CA VAL A 440 -13.08 25.45 8.46
C VAL A 440 -12.53 25.20 9.86
N ALA A 441 -13.36 25.43 10.87
CA ALA A 441 -13.00 25.10 12.25
C ALA A 441 -12.64 23.62 12.35
N PRO A 442 -11.56 23.25 13.07
CA PRO A 442 -11.17 21.85 13.23
C PRO A 442 -12.25 21.06 13.96
N LEU A 443 -12.28 19.75 13.68
CA LEU A 443 -13.07 18.80 14.48
C LEU A 443 -12.65 18.83 15.94
N GLN A 444 -13.57 18.47 16.83
CA GLN A 444 -13.24 18.09 18.19
C GLN A 444 -13.30 16.57 18.29
N TRP A 445 -12.18 15.92 18.56
CA TRP A 445 -12.12 14.51 18.83
C TRP A 445 -12.57 14.25 20.28
N THR A 446 -13.82 13.81 20.45
CA THR A 446 -14.49 13.84 21.77
C THR A 446 -14.01 12.73 22.72
N ASN A 447 -13.52 11.60 22.19
CA ASN A 447 -12.95 10.51 22.99
C ASN A 447 -11.43 10.35 22.83
N GLN A 448 -10.71 11.40 22.43
CA GLN A 448 -9.26 11.36 22.20
C GLN A 448 -8.47 10.83 23.40
N SER A 449 -8.86 11.20 24.63
CA SER A 449 -8.17 10.79 25.84
C SER A 449 -8.22 9.27 26.12
N SER A 450 -9.12 8.53 25.47
CA SER A 450 -9.16 7.07 25.57
C SER A 450 -8.18 6.33 24.67
N PHE A 451 -7.39 7.05 23.87
CA PHE A 451 -6.48 6.50 22.85
C PHE A 451 -5.01 6.42 23.30
N GLU A 452 -4.74 6.33 24.60
CA GLU A 452 -3.38 6.08 25.08
C GLU A 452 -2.92 4.65 24.71
N THR A 453 -3.83 3.69 24.86
CA THR A 453 -3.60 2.28 24.53
C THR A 453 -4.78 1.73 23.73
N VAL A 454 -4.50 1.06 22.63
CA VAL A 454 -5.51 0.52 21.72
C VAL A 454 -5.28 -0.98 21.51
N GLY A 455 -6.31 -1.77 21.83
CA GLY A 455 -6.32 -3.21 21.58
C GLY A 455 -6.73 -3.54 20.13
N ARG A 456 -5.91 -4.28 19.40
CA ARG A 456 -6.16 -4.64 18.00
C ARG A 456 -7.22 -5.74 17.82
N SER A 457 -7.52 -6.48 18.86
CA SER A 457 -8.51 -7.58 18.85
C SER A 457 -9.97 -7.10 19.01
N GLN A 458 -10.16 -5.80 19.30
CA GLN A 458 -11.47 -5.20 19.47
C GLN A 458 -11.70 -4.10 18.44
N PRO A 459 -12.96 -3.85 18.01
CA PRO A 459 -13.26 -2.71 17.15
C PRO A 459 -12.87 -1.39 17.82
N LEU A 460 -12.35 -0.43 17.05
CA LEU A 460 -11.92 0.87 17.54
C LEU A 460 -12.95 1.94 17.22
N THR A 461 -13.66 2.46 18.21
CA THR A 461 -14.66 3.52 18.01
C THR A 461 -14.04 4.89 18.21
N VAL A 462 -14.15 5.74 17.19
CA VAL A 462 -13.74 7.16 17.20
C VAL A 462 -14.99 8.02 17.21
N THR A 463 -15.04 9.04 18.09
CA THR A 463 -16.17 9.97 18.17
C THR A 463 -15.70 11.41 18.05
N TRP A 464 -16.50 12.24 17.37
CA TRP A 464 -16.16 13.63 17.14
C TRP A 464 -17.40 14.53 17.15
N SER A 465 -17.18 15.83 17.31
CA SER A 465 -18.16 16.86 17.02
C SER A 465 -17.62 17.80 15.95
N ALA A 466 -18.48 18.20 15.03
CA ALA A 466 -18.15 19.11 13.95
C ALA A 466 -19.04 20.35 14.01
N ALA A 467 -18.42 21.53 14.10
CA ALA A 467 -19.15 22.78 14.34
C ALA A 467 -19.99 23.24 13.12
N SER A 468 -19.70 22.79 11.88
CA SER A 468 -20.39 23.27 10.67
C SER A 468 -20.02 22.49 9.40
N SER A 469 -20.11 21.16 9.42
CA SER A 469 -19.55 20.35 8.32
C SER A 469 -20.58 19.47 7.62
N SER A 470 -21.76 20.00 7.30
CA SER A 470 -22.67 19.30 6.40
C SER A 470 -21.99 19.06 5.05
N GLY A 471 -21.80 17.79 4.69
CA GLY A 471 -21.19 17.38 3.43
C GLY A 471 -19.67 17.18 3.45
N ALA A 472 -18.95 17.35 4.57
CA ALA A 472 -17.54 17.02 4.68
C ALA A 472 -17.32 15.54 5.05
N THR A 473 -16.14 15.04 4.72
CA THR A 473 -15.68 13.68 5.03
C THR A 473 -14.67 13.72 6.17
N VAL A 474 -14.87 12.87 7.17
CA VAL A 474 -13.86 12.55 8.17
C VAL A 474 -13.02 11.39 7.68
N VAL A 475 -11.70 11.59 7.72
CA VAL A 475 -10.70 10.54 7.47
C VAL A 475 -10.15 10.08 8.82
N ILE A 476 -10.20 8.79 9.08
CA ILE A 476 -9.64 8.16 10.27
C ILE A 476 -8.51 7.27 9.79
N ALA A 477 -7.29 7.58 10.19
CA ALA A 477 -6.14 6.78 9.86
C ALA A 477 -5.43 6.33 11.14
N GLY A 478 -4.73 5.22 11.08
CA GLY A 478 -3.91 4.79 12.20
C GLY A 478 -3.05 3.60 11.84
N GLY A 479 -2.04 3.36 12.66
CA GLY A 479 -1.12 2.26 12.45
C GLY A 479 0.11 2.33 13.33
N ASN A 480 1.07 1.47 13.02
CA ASN A 480 2.35 1.40 13.72
C ASN A 480 3.50 1.02 12.79
N PHE A 481 4.71 1.43 13.16
CA PHE A 481 5.95 0.99 12.55
C PHE A 481 6.77 0.19 13.56
N ASP A 482 6.96 -1.08 13.26
CA ASP A 482 7.86 -1.97 14.01
C ASP A 482 9.30 -1.79 13.49
N THR A 483 10.05 -0.91 14.14
CA THR A 483 11.43 -0.57 13.77
C THR A 483 12.36 -1.79 13.74
N PRO A 484 12.38 -2.68 14.74
CA PRO A 484 13.24 -3.88 14.74
C PRO A 484 13.01 -4.80 13.54
N ASN A 485 11.78 -4.90 13.06
CA ASN A 485 11.40 -5.79 11.97
C ASN A 485 11.18 -5.06 10.64
N SER A 486 11.39 -3.74 10.59
CA SER A 486 11.16 -2.91 9.40
C SER A 486 9.80 -3.20 8.77
N ALA A 487 8.73 -3.13 9.58
CA ALA A 487 7.37 -3.43 9.14
C ALA A 487 6.39 -2.39 9.64
N SER A 488 5.57 -1.91 8.75
CA SER A 488 4.50 -0.95 9.00
C SER A 488 3.18 -1.50 8.49
N ALA A 489 2.12 -1.24 9.23
CA ALA A 489 0.77 -1.36 8.70
C ALA A 489 -0.08 -0.19 9.17
N VAL A 490 -0.87 0.33 8.24
CA VAL A 490 -1.78 1.44 8.46
C VAL A 490 -3.16 1.12 7.91
N PHE A 491 -4.19 1.67 8.54
CA PHE A 491 -5.56 1.66 8.03
C PHE A 491 -6.01 3.07 7.72
N PHE A 492 -6.93 3.19 6.76
CA PHE A 492 -7.63 4.41 6.39
C PHE A 492 -9.11 4.11 6.30
N CYS A 493 -9.91 4.86 7.04
CA CYS A 493 -11.37 4.77 6.99
C CYS A 493 -11.94 6.15 6.67
N THR A 494 -13.09 6.19 6.05
CA THR A 494 -13.81 7.43 5.75
C THR A 494 -15.22 7.38 6.35
N ALA A 495 -15.71 8.50 6.82
CA ALA A 495 -17.06 8.64 7.35
C ALA A 495 -17.64 10.02 7.01
N ALA A 496 -18.96 10.13 6.96
CA ALA A 496 -19.60 11.44 6.88
C ALA A 496 -19.32 12.23 8.18
N ALA A 497 -18.91 13.48 8.08
CA ALA A 497 -18.63 14.30 9.26
C ALA A 497 -19.88 14.45 10.17
N SER A 498 -21.07 14.44 9.57
CA SER A 498 -22.35 14.47 10.30
C SER A 498 -22.65 13.19 11.10
N ALA A 499 -21.95 12.08 10.88
CA ALA A 499 -22.16 10.84 11.63
C ALA A 499 -21.73 10.95 13.09
N GLY A 500 -20.75 11.81 13.40
CA GLY A 500 -20.25 12.03 14.77
C GLY A 500 -19.51 10.84 15.39
N THR A 501 -19.53 9.70 14.73
CA THR A 501 -18.87 8.46 15.21
C THR A 501 -18.58 7.52 14.04
N PHE A 502 -17.53 6.72 14.20
CA PHE A 502 -17.21 5.60 13.31
C PHE A 502 -16.50 4.50 14.09
N THR A 503 -16.79 3.25 13.76
CA THR A 503 -16.13 2.10 14.36
C THR A 503 -15.26 1.40 13.34
N VAL A 504 -13.94 1.50 13.50
CA VAL A 504 -12.95 0.78 12.70
C VAL A 504 -13.06 -0.71 13.00
N PRO A 505 -13.31 -1.56 11.99
CA PRO A 505 -13.50 -2.99 12.21
C PRO A 505 -12.18 -3.70 12.56
N THR A 506 -12.26 -4.80 13.30
CA THR A 506 -11.07 -5.56 13.74
C THR A 506 -10.17 -6.04 12.59
N TRP A 507 -10.75 -6.35 11.43
CA TRP A 507 -9.95 -6.78 10.29
C TRP A 507 -9.00 -5.67 9.78
N ALA A 508 -9.39 -4.39 9.92
CA ALA A 508 -8.53 -3.26 9.56
C ALA A 508 -7.36 -3.07 10.55
N LEU A 509 -7.50 -3.56 11.77
CA LEU A 509 -6.48 -3.49 12.82
C LEU A 509 -5.55 -4.71 12.84
N ALA A 510 -5.94 -5.79 12.17
CA ALA A 510 -5.31 -7.12 12.30
C ALA A 510 -3.81 -7.13 11.96
N ASN A 511 -3.39 -6.36 10.96
CA ASN A 511 -1.99 -6.29 10.53
C ASN A 511 -1.19 -5.16 11.19
N VAL A 512 -1.80 -4.27 11.98
CA VAL A 512 -1.06 -3.22 12.70
C VAL A 512 -0.11 -3.90 13.69
N PRO A 513 1.22 -3.67 13.61
CA PRO A 513 2.15 -4.31 14.54
C PRO A 513 1.93 -3.80 15.97
N PRO A 514 2.17 -4.62 17.01
CA PRO A 514 2.16 -4.13 18.39
C PRO A 514 3.28 -3.11 18.59
N THR A 515 3.04 -2.13 19.48
CA THR A 515 4.09 -1.17 19.84
C THR A 515 5.13 -1.86 20.71
N ALA A 516 6.39 -1.89 20.25
CA ALA A 516 7.51 -2.36 21.06
C ALA A 516 7.96 -1.23 22.01
N GLY A 517 8.10 -1.54 23.32
CA GLY A 517 8.59 -0.57 24.30
C GLY A 517 7.51 0.11 25.13
N ASN A 518 7.85 1.24 25.74
CA ASN A 518 6.97 2.03 26.61
C ASN A 518 6.36 3.24 25.86
N ALA A 519 5.38 3.90 26.48
CA ALA A 519 4.62 5.02 25.91
C ALA A 519 5.46 6.21 25.42
N THR A 520 6.71 6.35 25.91
CA THR A 520 7.61 7.45 25.54
C THR A 520 8.30 7.23 24.18
N GLN A 521 8.19 6.04 23.61
CA GLN A 521 8.76 5.67 22.31
C GLN A 521 7.69 5.11 21.35
N ALA A 522 6.43 5.49 21.54
CA ALA A 522 5.33 5.00 20.71
C ALA A 522 5.52 5.45 19.25
N ASN A 523 5.83 4.49 18.37
CA ASN A 523 5.85 4.69 16.91
C ASN A 523 4.44 4.49 16.31
N GLY A 524 3.42 4.35 17.16
CA GLY A 524 2.04 4.16 16.76
C GLY A 524 1.22 5.43 16.86
N ALA A 525 0.27 5.59 15.97
CA ALA A 525 -0.63 6.73 15.96
C ALA A 525 -2.05 6.37 15.52
N VAL A 526 -3.00 7.19 15.96
CA VAL A 526 -4.31 7.36 15.32
C VAL A 526 -4.47 8.83 14.95
N VAL A 527 -5.00 9.09 13.77
CA VAL A 527 -5.15 10.42 13.19
C VAL A 527 -6.60 10.62 12.78
N LEU A 528 -7.15 11.76 13.13
CA LEU A 528 -8.49 12.18 12.73
C LEU A 528 -8.40 13.43 11.87
N GLY A 529 -8.90 13.37 10.64
CA GLY A 529 -8.86 14.48 9.69
C GLY A 529 -10.24 14.91 9.21
N LEU A 530 -10.43 16.20 8.99
CA LEU A 530 -11.61 16.75 8.34
C LEU A 530 -11.22 17.25 6.95
N ALA A 531 -11.71 16.56 5.90
CA ALA A 531 -11.51 16.92 4.51
C ALA A 531 -12.81 17.47 3.90
N PRO A 532 -12.78 18.58 3.15
CA PRO A 532 -13.97 19.15 2.51
C PRO A 532 -14.36 18.40 1.24
N LEU A 533 -14.44 17.08 1.31
CA LEU A 533 -14.89 16.22 0.22
C LEU A 533 -16.38 15.92 0.41
N PRO A 534 -17.23 16.10 -0.61
CA PRO A 534 -16.95 16.47 -2.03
C PRO A 534 -16.89 17.97 -2.32
N SER A 535 -16.93 18.83 -1.31
CA SER A 535 -17.07 20.29 -1.46
C SER A 535 -15.73 21.03 -1.60
N GLN A 536 -14.70 20.39 -2.18
CA GLN A 536 -13.43 21.04 -2.47
C GLN A 536 -13.61 22.23 -3.42
N THR A 537 -12.84 23.29 -3.22
CA THR A 537 -12.82 24.44 -4.13
C THR A 537 -12.12 24.06 -5.42
N THR A 538 -12.67 24.49 -6.56
CA THR A 538 -12.05 24.29 -7.87
C THR A 538 -11.46 25.59 -8.40
N PHE A 539 -10.42 25.48 -9.24
CA PHE A 539 -9.84 26.60 -9.97
C PHE A 539 -9.50 26.22 -11.40
N SER A 540 -9.36 27.21 -12.25
CA SER A 540 -8.97 27.02 -13.64
C SER A 540 -7.67 27.75 -13.93
N ALA A 541 -6.80 27.14 -14.73
CA ALA A 541 -5.60 27.75 -15.27
C ALA A 541 -5.37 27.23 -16.70
N ALA A 542 -4.77 28.02 -17.57
CA ALA A 542 -4.32 27.51 -18.86
C ALA A 542 -3.34 26.35 -18.64
N GLY A 543 -3.45 25.28 -19.42
CA GLY A 543 -2.64 24.07 -19.25
C GLY A 543 -3.18 23.05 -18.23
N LEU A 544 -4.21 23.38 -17.45
CA LEU A 544 -4.90 22.43 -16.59
C LEU A 544 -6.30 22.09 -17.13
N ASN A 545 -6.68 20.82 -17.00
CA ASN A 545 -8.04 20.36 -17.24
C ASN A 545 -8.89 20.48 -15.96
N ALA A 546 -8.28 20.32 -14.79
CA ALA A 546 -8.93 20.48 -13.49
C ALA A 546 -7.96 21.04 -12.45
N GLY A 547 -8.44 21.93 -11.60
CA GLY A 547 -7.71 22.42 -10.43
C GLY A 547 -8.54 22.24 -9.18
N PHE A 548 -7.95 21.72 -8.12
CA PHE A 548 -8.57 21.48 -6.82
C PHE A 548 -7.76 22.14 -5.72
N ALA A 549 -8.45 22.87 -4.85
CA ALA A 549 -7.85 23.48 -3.69
C ALA A 549 -8.69 23.19 -2.45
N PHE A 550 -8.08 22.84 -1.35
CA PHE A 550 -8.79 22.49 -0.14
C PHE A 550 -7.95 22.74 1.13
N TYR A 551 -8.65 22.85 2.24
CA TYR A 551 -8.06 22.94 3.56
C TYR A 551 -8.44 21.68 4.35
N VAL A 552 -7.43 21.04 4.95
CA VAL A 552 -7.60 19.86 5.82
C VAL A 552 -7.04 20.16 7.21
N SER A 553 -7.76 19.79 8.25
CA SER A 553 -7.24 19.80 9.62
C SER A 553 -7.07 18.37 10.14
N TRP A 554 -5.90 18.10 10.71
CA TRP A 554 -5.53 16.81 11.25
C TRP A 554 -5.29 16.90 12.75
N ILE A 555 -5.81 15.92 13.50
CA ILE A 555 -5.53 15.72 14.92
C ILE A 555 -4.78 14.40 15.06
N TRP A 556 -3.57 14.45 15.55
CA TRP A 556 -2.70 13.31 15.75
C TRP A 556 -2.64 12.90 17.22
N GLN A 557 -2.86 11.62 17.50
CA GLN A 557 -2.69 11.02 18.82
C GLN A 557 -1.69 9.88 18.74
N SER A 558 -0.59 9.96 19.51
CA SER A 558 0.32 8.83 19.71
C SER A 558 -0.37 7.75 20.53
N VAL A 559 -0.27 6.49 20.11
CA VAL A 559 -0.94 5.35 20.76
C VAL A 559 0.01 4.18 20.95
N ILE A 560 -0.26 3.38 21.99
CA ILE A 560 0.35 2.07 22.21
C ILE A 560 -0.61 1.02 21.65
N TRP A 561 -0.18 0.28 20.63
CA TRP A 561 -0.93 -0.84 20.06
C TRP A 561 -0.64 -2.13 20.81
N GLN A 562 -1.70 -2.82 21.31
CA GLN A 562 -1.62 -4.11 22.02
C GLN A 562 -2.29 -5.24 21.27
#